data_001bb8aea8af62b2b538637d1b7df59a
#
_entry.id   001bb8aea8af62b2b538637d1b7df59a
#
_cell.length_a   1.000
_cell.length_b   1.000
_cell.length_c   1.000
_cell.angle_alpha   90.00
_cell.angle_beta   90.00
_cell.angle_gamma   90.00
#
_symmetry.space_group_name_H-M   'P 1'
#
loop_
_entity.id
_entity.type
_entity.pdbx_description
1 polymer ?
#
loop_
_entity_poly.entity_id
_entity_poly.type
_entity_poly.pdbx_seq_one_letter_code
_entity_poly.pdbx_strand_id
1 'polypeptide(L)'
;EQADAIVTSCGGFPKDISLYQGTKTIDNVESALKPGGTLVLMIEAPEGGGPAEYFDWSKNLQDGSIEQRLREAFTVAGYIFFLNCEQAQRYRIFMYSSIDPQTVAPMGIHAFSDMDALLKAAELDGKSTYIIPNGSTVIPRVKGETL
;
A
#
# COMPACT_ATOMS: atom_id res chain seq x y z
N GLU A 1 -2.19 0.18 -21.19
CA GLU A 1 -1.72 -1.14 -20.77
C GLU A 1 -1.35 -1.11 -19.28
N GLN A 2 -1.41 -2.26 -18.62
CA GLN A 2 -0.90 -2.38 -17.25
C GLN A 2 0.63 -2.55 -17.28
N ALA A 3 1.31 -2.01 -16.26
CA ALA A 3 2.76 -2.12 -16.10
C ALA A 3 3.14 -3.29 -15.16
N ASP A 4 4.39 -3.73 -15.24
CA ASP A 4 4.96 -4.73 -14.33
C ASP A 4 5.25 -4.12 -12.95
N ALA A 5 5.50 -2.81 -12.93
CA ALA A 5 5.78 -2.08 -11.70
C ALA A 5 5.19 -0.66 -11.73
N ILE A 6 4.89 -0.14 -10.54
CA ILE A 6 4.52 1.26 -10.31
C ILE A 6 5.39 1.82 -9.19
N VAL A 7 5.97 3.00 -9.41
CA VAL A 7 6.59 3.81 -8.38
C VAL A 7 5.72 5.03 -8.15
N THR A 8 5.18 5.21 -6.95
CA THR A 8 4.22 6.27 -6.66
C THR A 8 4.50 6.95 -5.33
N SER A 9 4.12 8.21 -5.22
CA SER A 9 4.08 8.96 -3.96
C SER A 9 2.64 9.33 -3.62
N CYS A 10 2.36 9.45 -2.33
CA CYS A 10 1.08 9.98 -1.85
C CYS A 10 0.90 11.48 -2.18
N GLY A 11 1.98 12.18 -2.52
CA GLY A 11 1.98 13.63 -2.80
C GLY A 11 2.29 14.51 -1.59
N GLY A 12 2.87 13.93 -0.51
CA GLY A 12 3.32 14.63 0.68
C GLY A 12 2.20 15.03 1.65
N PHE A 13 2.59 15.81 2.68
CA PHE A 13 1.65 16.27 3.71
C PHE A 13 0.46 17.04 3.13
N PRO A 14 -0.76 16.81 3.64
CA PRO A 14 -1.17 15.89 4.71
C PRO A 14 -1.58 14.48 4.25
N LYS A 15 -1.38 14.14 2.97
CA LYS A 15 -1.88 12.88 2.39
C LYS A 15 -1.11 11.66 2.86
N ASP A 16 0.14 11.86 3.29
CA ASP A 16 1.05 10.82 3.78
C ASP A 16 1.30 10.89 5.30
N ILE A 17 0.43 11.60 6.03
CA ILE A 17 0.57 11.78 7.49
C ILE A 17 0.51 10.45 8.27
N SER A 18 -0.17 9.44 7.75
CA SER A 18 -0.30 8.13 8.36
C SER A 18 -0.52 7.04 7.31
N LEU A 19 -0.34 5.77 7.68
CA LEU A 19 -0.65 4.63 6.80
C LEU A 19 -2.12 4.63 6.39
N TYR A 20 -3.02 4.88 7.34
CA TYR A 20 -4.47 4.96 7.07
C TYR A 20 -4.80 5.94 5.92
N GLN A 21 -4.08 7.04 5.81
CA GLN A 21 -4.30 8.01 4.74
C GLN A 21 -3.52 7.64 3.46
N GLY A 22 -2.23 7.39 3.59
CA GLY A 22 -1.33 7.25 2.43
C GLY A 22 -1.56 5.97 1.65
N THR A 23 -1.93 4.88 2.30
CA THR A 23 -2.17 3.59 1.62
C THR A 23 -3.40 3.60 0.71
N LYS A 24 -4.31 4.57 0.84
CA LYS A 24 -5.40 4.80 -0.13
C LYS A 24 -4.87 5.10 -1.54
N THR A 25 -3.61 5.54 -1.64
CA THR A 25 -2.92 5.72 -2.92
C THR A 25 -2.81 4.40 -3.69
N ILE A 26 -2.71 3.26 -3.00
CA ILE A 26 -2.65 1.93 -3.62
C ILE A 26 -3.93 1.67 -4.41
N ASP A 27 -5.11 1.90 -3.81
CA ASP A 27 -6.41 1.76 -4.48
C ASP A 27 -6.49 2.57 -5.78
N ASN A 28 -5.96 3.79 -5.73
CA ASN A 28 -6.02 4.68 -6.89
C ASN A 28 -5.19 4.15 -8.06
N VAL A 29 -4.01 3.56 -7.80
CA VAL A 29 -3.06 3.21 -8.86
C VAL A 29 -3.06 1.72 -9.24
N GLU A 30 -3.61 0.83 -8.42
CA GLU A 30 -3.52 -0.62 -8.62
C GLU A 30 -4.12 -1.09 -9.95
N SER A 31 -5.11 -0.38 -10.50
CA SER A 31 -5.72 -0.72 -11.79
C SER A 31 -4.72 -0.66 -12.96
N ALA A 32 -3.62 0.10 -12.81
CA ALA A 32 -2.56 0.18 -13.81
C ALA A 32 -1.44 -0.86 -13.60
N LEU A 33 -1.52 -1.69 -12.57
CA LEU A 33 -0.53 -2.71 -12.22
C LEU A 33 -1.02 -4.10 -12.65
N LYS A 34 -0.15 -4.88 -13.26
CA LYS A 34 -0.43 -6.28 -13.58
C LYS A 34 -0.60 -7.11 -12.29
N PRO A 35 -1.42 -8.17 -12.31
CA PRO A 35 -1.48 -9.12 -11.20
C PRO A 35 -0.08 -9.65 -10.83
N GLY A 36 0.26 -9.64 -9.53
CA GLY A 36 1.58 -10.01 -9.05
C GLY A 36 2.68 -8.97 -9.28
N GLY A 37 2.32 -7.79 -9.80
CA GLY A 37 3.26 -6.70 -10.08
C GLY A 37 3.87 -6.09 -8.82
N THR A 38 4.86 -5.22 -9.02
CA THR A 38 5.60 -4.56 -7.94
C THR A 38 5.10 -3.13 -7.75
N LEU A 39 4.72 -2.77 -6.54
CA LEU A 39 4.35 -1.41 -6.15
C LEU A 39 5.40 -0.85 -5.19
N VAL A 40 6.01 0.28 -5.55
CA VAL A 40 6.84 1.09 -4.66
C VAL A 40 6.04 2.32 -4.25
N LEU A 41 5.72 2.43 -2.96
CA LEU A 41 4.96 3.53 -2.37
C LEU A 41 5.87 4.41 -1.51
N MET A 42 5.96 5.69 -1.83
CA MET A 42 6.65 6.69 -1.01
C MET A 42 5.65 7.36 -0.07
N ILE A 43 5.84 7.13 1.22
CA ILE A 43 4.97 7.61 2.30
C ILE A 43 5.80 7.85 3.56
N GLU A 44 5.70 9.02 4.16
CA GLU A 44 6.45 9.29 5.39
C GLU A 44 5.80 8.66 6.61
N ALA A 45 4.48 8.80 6.77
CA ALA A 45 3.67 8.29 7.87
C ALA A 45 4.18 8.69 9.28
N PRO A 46 4.42 9.97 9.56
CA PRO A 46 4.96 10.42 10.86
C PRO A 46 4.02 10.10 12.04
N GLU A 47 2.73 9.95 11.80
CA GLU A 47 1.74 9.52 12.80
C GLU A 47 1.50 7.99 12.81
N GLY A 48 2.42 7.21 12.23
CA GLY A 48 2.33 5.75 12.20
C GLY A 48 1.07 5.25 11.47
N GLY A 49 0.27 4.41 12.15
CA GLY A 49 -0.97 3.87 11.60
C GLY A 49 -2.07 4.90 11.34
N GLY A 50 -2.07 5.99 12.13
CA GLY A 50 -3.13 6.99 12.19
C GLY A 50 -4.12 6.70 13.32
N PRO A 51 -5.35 6.22 13.05
CA PRO A 51 -6.27 5.84 14.13
C PRO A 51 -5.65 4.82 15.09
N ALA A 52 -5.86 5.01 16.39
CA ALA A 52 -5.25 4.17 17.43
C ALA A 52 -5.52 2.67 17.22
N GLU A 53 -6.70 2.34 16.71
CA GLU A 53 -7.14 0.97 16.44
C GLU A 53 -6.54 0.35 15.16
N TYR A 54 -5.85 1.12 14.30
CA TYR A 54 -5.41 0.63 12.98
C TYR A 54 -4.59 -0.66 13.09
N PHE A 55 -3.60 -0.70 13.98
CA PHE A 55 -2.76 -1.89 14.16
C PHE A 55 -3.37 -2.95 15.09
N ASP A 56 -4.43 -2.64 15.83
CA ASP A 56 -5.10 -3.63 16.69
C ASP A 56 -5.67 -4.80 15.88
N TRP A 57 -6.00 -4.54 14.60
CA TRP A 57 -6.48 -5.54 13.66
C TRP A 57 -5.43 -6.60 13.26
N SER A 58 -4.14 -6.37 13.58
CA SER A 58 -3.06 -7.34 13.33
C SER A 58 -3.31 -8.68 14.04
N LYS A 59 -3.95 -8.66 15.21
CA LYS A 59 -4.30 -9.88 15.95
C LYS A 59 -5.31 -10.73 15.17
N ASN A 60 -6.31 -10.08 14.58
CA ASN A 60 -7.33 -10.75 13.78
C ASN A 60 -6.80 -11.24 12.44
N LEU A 61 -5.76 -10.59 11.90
CA LEU A 61 -5.03 -11.08 10.73
C LEU A 61 -4.28 -12.37 11.05
N GLN A 62 -3.59 -12.43 12.20
CA GLN A 62 -2.76 -13.57 12.60
C GLN A 62 -3.61 -14.83 12.90
N ASP A 63 -4.79 -14.68 13.48
CA ASP A 63 -5.69 -15.80 13.80
C ASP A 63 -6.69 -16.11 12.67
N GLY A 64 -6.64 -15.36 11.56
CA GLY A 64 -7.51 -15.54 10.39
C GLY A 64 -8.95 -15.07 10.58
N SER A 65 -9.25 -14.36 11.68
CA SER A 65 -10.64 -13.93 11.99
C SER A 65 -10.98 -12.53 11.47
N ILE A 66 -10.08 -11.86 10.77
CA ILE A 66 -10.23 -10.44 10.41
C ILE A 66 -11.51 -10.15 9.60
N GLU A 67 -11.84 -10.98 8.63
CA GLU A 67 -13.05 -10.79 7.81
C GLU A 67 -14.31 -10.96 8.63
N GLN A 68 -14.37 -12.02 9.46
CA GLN A 68 -15.50 -12.25 10.35
C GLN A 68 -15.67 -11.09 11.34
N ARG A 69 -14.57 -10.65 11.95
CA ARG A 69 -14.60 -9.55 12.92
C ARG A 69 -15.06 -8.24 12.30
N LEU A 70 -14.64 -7.95 11.04
CA LEU A 70 -15.14 -6.78 10.31
C LEU A 70 -16.63 -6.86 10.02
N ARG A 71 -17.17 -8.03 9.74
CA ARG A 71 -18.63 -8.22 9.57
C ARG A 71 -19.42 -7.99 10.86
N GLU A 72 -18.84 -8.38 12.00
CA GLU A 72 -19.47 -8.23 13.33
C GLU A 72 -19.34 -6.80 13.89
N ALA A 73 -18.20 -6.16 13.68
CA ALA A 73 -17.87 -4.85 14.25
C ALA A 73 -17.07 -4.01 13.24
N PHE A 74 -17.76 -3.51 12.21
CA PHE A 74 -17.15 -2.72 11.15
C PHE A 74 -16.58 -1.41 11.68
N THR A 75 -15.31 -1.16 11.36
CA THR A 75 -14.69 0.17 11.46
C THR A 75 -13.99 0.50 10.15
N VAL A 76 -13.92 1.79 9.81
CA VAL A 76 -13.24 2.22 8.58
C VAL A 76 -11.73 1.94 8.66
N ALA A 77 -11.12 2.11 9.83
CA ALA A 77 -9.70 1.82 10.03
C ALA A 77 -9.41 0.32 9.86
N GLY A 78 -10.26 -0.55 10.40
CA GLY A 78 -10.15 -1.99 10.22
C GLY A 78 -10.32 -2.42 8.76
N TYR A 79 -11.27 -1.80 8.06
CA TYR A 79 -11.46 -2.07 6.63
C TYR A 79 -10.24 -1.66 5.79
N ILE A 80 -9.67 -0.48 6.03
CA ILE A 80 -8.45 -0.05 5.32
C ILE A 80 -7.27 -0.97 5.65
N PHE A 81 -7.11 -1.37 6.91
CA PHE A 81 -6.08 -2.34 7.30
C PHE A 81 -6.25 -3.67 6.55
N PHE A 82 -7.46 -4.23 6.54
CA PHE A 82 -7.78 -5.46 5.82
C PHE A 82 -7.49 -5.34 4.32
N LEU A 83 -7.95 -4.26 3.68
CA LEU A 83 -7.73 -3.99 2.28
C LEU A 83 -6.22 -3.95 1.93
N ASN A 84 -5.41 -3.30 2.78
CA ASN A 84 -3.97 -3.26 2.56
C ASN A 84 -3.32 -4.65 2.66
N CYS A 85 -3.81 -5.52 3.56
CA CYS A 85 -3.35 -6.90 3.64
C CYS A 85 -3.73 -7.70 2.39
N GLU A 86 -4.95 -7.53 1.87
CA GLU A 86 -5.40 -8.14 0.62
C GLU A 86 -4.58 -7.66 -0.59
N GLN A 87 -4.25 -6.37 -0.64
CA GLN A 87 -3.40 -5.80 -1.68
C GLN A 87 -1.97 -6.37 -1.61
N ALA A 88 -1.42 -6.55 -0.40
CA ALA A 88 -0.10 -7.15 -0.22
C ALA A 88 -0.04 -8.65 -0.58
N GLN A 89 -1.19 -9.35 -0.61
CA GLN A 89 -1.27 -10.71 -1.15
C GLN A 89 -1.32 -10.73 -2.69
N ARG A 90 -1.90 -9.68 -3.29
CA ARG A 90 -2.03 -9.57 -4.75
C ARG A 90 -0.81 -8.98 -5.43
N TYR A 91 -0.07 -8.12 -4.73
CA TYR A 91 1.06 -7.34 -5.24
C TYR A 91 2.26 -7.43 -4.32
N ARG A 92 3.46 -7.25 -4.87
CA ARG A 92 4.67 -7.06 -4.07
C ARG A 92 4.76 -5.57 -3.68
N ILE A 93 4.44 -5.24 -2.43
CA ILE A 93 4.42 -3.85 -1.95
C ILE A 93 5.69 -3.52 -1.18
N PHE A 94 6.43 -2.56 -1.69
CA PHE A 94 7.62 -1.95 -1.07
C PHE A 94 7.30 -0.52 -0.68
N MET A 95 7.64 -0.13 0.53
CA MET A 95 7.33 1.17 1.08
C MET A 95 8.61 1.90 1.46
N TYR A 96 8.82 3.10 0.91
CA TYR A 96 9.85 4.01 1.41
C TYR A 96 9.24 4.89 2.49
N SER A 97 9.68 4.70 3.74
CA SER A 97 9.05 5.32 4.91
C SER A 97 10.02 5.36 6.08
N SER A 98 9.75 6.24 7.05
CA SER A 98 10.40 6.23 8.36
C SER A 98 9.76 5.25 9.35
N ILE A 99 8.67 4.58 8.97
CA ILE A 99 8.00 3.61 9.83
C ILE A 99 8.87 2.38 10.10
N ASP A 100 8.78 1.84 11.31
CA ASP A 100 9.49 0.59 11.65
C ASP A 100 9.00 -0.55 10.74
N PRO A 101 9.90 -1.19 9.96
CA PRO A 101 9.55 -2.29 9.06
C PRO A 101 8.80 -3.44 9.75
N GLN A 102 9.08 -3.70 11.02
CA GLN A 102 8.42 -4.77 11.78
C GLN A 102 6.93 -4.50 12.01
N THR A 103 6.53 -3.23 11.99
CA THR A 103 5.13 -2.81 12.17
C THR A 103 4.24 -3.22 11.00
N VAL A 104 4.76 -3.18 9.78
CA VAL A 104 4.00 -3.45 8.54
C VAL A 104 4.29 -4.83 7.95
N ALA A 105 5.36 -5.51 8.38
CA ALA A 105 5.72 -6.84 7.90
C ALA A 105 4.58 -7.87 8.07
N PRO A 106 3.82 -7.90 9.18
CA PRO A 106 2.68 -8.80 9.32
C PRO A 106 1.58 -8.60 8.27
N MET A 107 1.49 -7.41 7.67
CA MET A 107 0.55 -7.09 6.60
C MET A 107 1.01 -7.59 5.22
N GLY A 108 2.26 -8.08 5.10
CA GLY A 108 2.88 -8.45 3.83
C GLY A 108 3.54 -7.28 3.11
N ILE A 109 3.74 -6.15 3.79
CA ILE A 109 4.37 -4.92 3.25
C ILE A 109 5.84 -4.88 3.68
N HIS A 110 6.73 -4.52 2.76
CA HIS A 110 8.17 -4.40 3.01
C HIS A 110 8.55 -2.93 3.09
N ALA A 111 8.82 -2.41 4.30
CA ALA A 111 9.23 -1.03 4.50
C ALA A 111 10.75 -0.87 4.56
N PHE A 112 11.23 0.25 4.00
CA PHE A 112 12.65 0.62 3.93
C PHE A 112 12.79 2.11 4.22
N SER A 113 13.86 2.47 4.95
CA SER A 113 14.29 3.85 5.15
C SER A 113 15.48 4.22 4.23
N ASP A 114 16.03 3.25 3.52
CA ASP A 114 17.10 3.42 2.53
C ASP A 114 16.59 3.13 1.13
N MET A 115 16.75 4.09 0.22
CA MET A 115 16.21 4.00 -1.14
C MET A 115 16.96 2.96 -1.99
N ASP A 116 18.28 2.84 -1.84
CA ASP A 116 19.06 1.89 -2.62
C ASP A 116 18.73 0.45 -2.23
N ALA A 117 18.56 0.21 -0.93
CA ALA A 117 18.11 -1.09 -0.42
C ALA A 117 16.70 -1.44 -0.93
N LEU A 118 15.79 -0.46 -0.95
CA LEU A 118 14.44 -0.64 -1.48
C LEU A 118 14.48 -0.99 -2.96
N LEU A 119 15.17 -0.20 -3.79
CA LEU A 119 15.23 -0.40 -5.24
C LEU A 119 15.85 -1.76 -5.58
N LYS A 120 16.89 -2.16 -4.84
CA LYS A 120 17.49 -3.49 -4.98
C LYS A 120 16.50 -4.61 -4.67
N ALA A 121 15.68 -4.47 -3.60
CA ALA A 121 14.68 -5.46 -3.21
C ALA A 121 13.49 -5.49 -4.18
N ALA A 122 13.10 -4.35 -4.74
CA ALA A 122 11.99 -4.24 -5.67
C ALA A 122 12.28 -4.84 -7.05
N GLU A 123 13.56 -4.96 -7.44
CA GLU A 123 14.02 -5.58 -8.70
C GLU A 123 13.30 -5.01 -9.92
N LEU A 124 13.43 -3.70 -10.12
CA LEU A 124 12.71 -2.99 -11.20
C LEU A 124 13.38 -3.10 -12.58
N ASP A 125 14.61 -3.58 -12.65
CA ASP A 125 15.37 -3.70 -13.89
C ASP A 125 14.64 -4.59 -14.91
N GLY A 126 14.50 -4.07 -16.14
CA GLY A 126 13.84 -4.75 -17.24
C GLY A 126 12.30 -4.81 -17.15
N LYS A 127 11.70 -4.23 -16.11
CA LYS A 127 10.24 -4.14 -15.95
C LYS A 127 9.68 -2.89 -16.62
N SER A 128 8.51 -3.02 -17.24
CA SER A 128 7.71 -1.85 -17.61
C SER A 128 7.25 -1.17 -16.34
N THR A 129 7.67 0.09 -16.14
CA THR A 129 7.43 0.81 -14.87
C THR A 129 6.74 2.15 -15.13
N TYR A 130 5.62 2.39 -14.44
CA TYR A 130 5.01 3.72 -14.37
C TYR A 130 5.51 4.47 -13.16
N ILE A 131 5.83 5.76 -13.35
CA ILE A 131 6.15 6.69 -12.26
C ILE A 131 4.98 7.65 -12.12
N ILE A 132 4.32 7.62 -10.96
CA ILE A 132 3.12 8.41 -10.65
C ILE A 132 3.41 9.28 -9.42
N PRO A 133 3.92 10.52 -9.60
CA PRO A 133 4.38 11.34 -8.47
C PRO A 133 3.29 11.73 -7.47
N ASN A 134 2.01 11.77 -7.90
CA ASN A 134 0.87 12.16 -7.08
C ASN A 134 -0.26 11.11 -7.16
N GLY A 135 0.04 9.87 -6.81
CA GLY A 135 -0.88 8.74 -6.91
C GLY A 135 -2.18 8.92 -6.11
N SER A 136 -2.15 9.71 -5.03
CA SER A 136 -3.36 9.99 -4.25
C SER A 136 -4.42 10.83 -4.97
N THR A 137 -4.09 11.42 -6.12
CA THR A 137 -4.98 12.33 -6.88
C THR A 137 -5.28 11.86 -8.29
N VAL A 138 -4.78 10.70 -8.69
CA VAL A 138 -4.98 10.15 -10.04
C VAL A 138 -5.59 8.76 -9.95
N ILE A 139 -6.43 8.43 -10.91
CA ILE A 139 -6.96 7.08 -11.11
C ILE A 139 -6.62 6.69 -12.55
N PRO A 140 -5.54 5.93 -12.77
CA PRO A 140 -5.19 5.44 -14.09
C PRO A 140 -6.31 4.56 -14.65
N ARG A 141 -6.53 4.63 -15.96
CA ARG A 141 -7.50 3.76 -16.63
C ARG A 141 -6.84 3.01 -17.76
N VAL A 142 -7.18 1.74 -17.88
CA VAL A 142 -6.83 0.97 -19.06
C VAL A 142 -7.72 1.42 -20.22
N LYS A 143 -7.12 1.74 -21.36
CA LYS A 143 -7.86 2.21 -22.53
C LYS A 143 -8.89 1.15 -22.97
N GLY A 144 -10.17 1.51 -22.99
CA GLY A 144 -11.27 0.63 -23.38
C GLY A 144 -12.15 0.15 -22.21
N GLU A 145 -11.79 0.43 -20.95
CA GLU A 145 -12.67 0.19 -19.80
C GLU A 145 -13.66 1.36 -19.66
N THR A 146 -14.95 1.02 -19.64
CA THR A 146 -16.05 1.91 -19.28
C THR A 146 -16.28 1.86 -17.78
N LEU A 147 -16.71 3.01 -17.19
CA LEU A 147 -17.17 3.07 -15.78
C LEU A 147 -18.38 2.17 -15.58
#